data_9a169e7d52c69b13b0d43da7f4b8c5a1
#
_entry.id   9a169e7d52c69b13b0d43da7f4b8c5a1
#
_cell.length_a   1.000
_cell.length_b   1.000
_cell.length_c   1.000
_cell.angle_alpha   90.00
_cell.angle_beta   90.00
_cell.angle_gamma   90.00
#
_symmetry.space_group_name_H-M   'P 1'
#
loop_
_entity.id
_entity.type
_entity.pdbx_description
1 polymer ?
#
loop_
_entity_poly.entity_id
_entity_poly.type
_entity_poly.pdbx_seq_one_letter_code
_entity_poly.pdbx_strand_id
1 'polypeptide(L)'
;MQRSARYTTDLGSIAYVGCWYMSFYMASLDLASALSERVASILHSRIDAIMGHTSMAQRLLTSFALLTTSVSSVSAAYNISSAVTLPGYGTFVGTTVSRTLTKKPLPRAVDAWLGIDYASQPIGEARFAPVGAPEPFDGVRNASSYGYSCFQDPDELPYELDEACLSMNVFRPQGVAKDAELPVLIWIHGGGFVAGSARSFDGASFVANSREPLVVVTFNYRVNSLGFLPSPVFEREGLLNLGLRDQETLFKFVQKYISAFGGDASRVTIGGRSAGAHSVGIHLFHNYNKTEGAPALFSQALLQSGSVTARAFPNASYPLYQEQFAQYLSYTGCSAVANSTDAEILGCLRSVPIDAIQNASALLWRASEYPITWPFQPTRGGPLLEQAGSTSGINEQFYRIPTITTNVVDEAKYYSPGDISTNEEFLAFIKNLIPGLTIDDLEDLEELYPDPADDINGPYAHSPNSTQYNRISAALTDYMYVCAGQETAMRMSAASVPVYKMVFAVNNTFPTWKGIPHTADTKYTWAEPAGAGGVQYPEVGKELLNAYFSDFVALGDPNAGNRTGVPVWPKYEDGGEGRPGLQLRMEPFGNSRVEGDAIRRRQCEWWRDESRAARLEK
;
A
#
# COMPACT_ATOMS: atom_id res chain seq x y z
N MET A 1 36.29 -40.91 -11.11
CA MET A 1 35.31 -41.92 -11.60
C MET A 1 33.95 -41.23 -11.62
N GLN A 2 33.48 -41.01 -12.83
CA GLN A 2 32.17 -40.38 -13.10
C GLN A 2 31.01 -41.27 -12.64
N ARG A 3 30.00 -40.69 -12.02
CA ARG A 3 28.61 -41.19 -12.10
C ARG A 3 27.66 -40.02 -12.26
N SER A 4 27.09 -39.92 -13.46
CA SER A 4 25.99 -39.10 -13.83
C SER A 4 24.68 -39.62 -13.22
N ALA A 5 23.93 -38.81 -12.50
CA ALA A 5 22.53 -39.07 -12.16
C ALA A 5 21.63 -38.25 -13.11
N ARG A 6 20.79 -38.97 -13.85
CA ARG A 6 19.75 -38.40 -14.73
C ARG A 6 18.55 -38.03 -13.87
N TYR A 7 18.12 -36.80 -13.93
CA TYR A 7 16.79 -36.41 -13.47
C TYR A 7 15.78 -36.61 -14.60
N THR A 8 14.81 -37.48 -14.37
CA THR A 8 13.60 -37.59 -15.19
C THR A 8 12.55 -36.65 -14.59
N THR A 9 12.19 -35.61 -15.33
CA THR A 9 11.09 -34.70 -14.99
C THR A 9 9.76 -35.38 -15.29
N ASP A 10 8.94 -35.52 -14.26
CA ASP A 10 7.55 -36.00 -14.37
C ASP A 10 6.63 -34.82 -14.75
N LEU A 11 6.21 -34.76 -15.99
CA LEU A 11 5.36 -33.72 -16.59
C LEU A 11 3.86 -34.03 -16.47
N GLY A 12 3.47 -34.87 -15.51
CA GLY A 12 2.10 -35.42 -15.43
C GLY A 12 1.07 -34.61 -14.63
N SER A 13 1.46 -33.61 -13.82
CA SER A 13 0.56 -33.00 -12.82
C SER A 13 0.07 -31.59 -13.13
N ILE A 14 0.55 -30.93 -14.16
CA ILE A 14 0.18 -29.52 -14.49
C ILE A 14 -0.97 -29.42 -15.52
N ALA A 15 -1.30 -30.51 -16.19
CA ALA A 15 -2.29 -30.49 -17.26
C ALA A 15 -3.77 -30.54 -16.79
N TYR A 16 -4.05 -30.79 -15.51
CA TYR A 16 -5.45 -30.99 -15.04
C TYR A 16 -6.15 -29.74 -14.47
N VAL A 17 -5.44 -28.69 -14.13
CA VAL A 17 -6.03 -27.45 -13.57
C VAL A 17 -6.37 -26.44 -14.68
N GLY A 18 -5.64 -26.44 -15.79
CA GLY A 18 -5.89 -25.53 -16.92
C GLY A 18 -7.16 -25.84 -17.74
N CYS A 19 -7.64 -27.09 -17.74
CA CYS A 19 -8.78 -27.51 -18.57
C CYS A 19 -10.15 -27.13 -17.99
N TRP A 20 -10.27 -26.90 -16.67
CA TRP A 20 -11.54 -26.51 -16.03
C TRP A 20 -11.85 -25.02 -16.15
N TYR A 21 -10.84 -24.16 -16.20
CA TYR A 21 -11.05 -22.72 -16.37
C TYR A 21 -11.40 -22.32 -17.80
N MET A 22 -10.83 -22.98 -18.81
CA MET A 22 -11.19 -22.72 -20.22
C MET A 22 -12.60 -23.18 -20.58
N SER A 23 -13.10 -24.28 -20.01
CA SER A 23 -14.46 -24.75 -20.27
C SER A 23 -15.54 -23.85 -19.71
N PHE A 24 -15.29 -23.14 -18.60
CA PHE A 24 -16.26 -22.18 -18.03
C PHE A 24 -16.27 -20.85 -18.79
N TYR A 25 -15.14 -20.42 -19.34
CA TYR A 25 -15.04 -19.16 -20.11
C TYR A 25 -15.66 -19.30 -21.51
N MET A 26 -15.53 -20.44 -22.14
CA MET A 26 -16.15 -20.70 -23.46
C MET A 26 -17.68 -20.89 -23.34
N ALA A 27 -18.16 -21.52 -22.27
CA ALA A 27 -19.62 -21.67 -22.05
C ALA A 27 -20.31 -20.32 -21.73
N SER A 28 -19.62 -19.32 -21.19
CA SER A 28 -20.19 -18.00 -20.94
C SER A 28 -20.23 -17.12 -22.19
N LEU A 29 -19.30 -17.31 -23.12
CA LEU A 29 -19.30 -16.61 -24.42
C LEU A 29 -20.37 -17.13 -25.36
N ASP A 30 -20.62 -18.44 -25.37
CA ASP A 30 -21.69 -19.05 -26.17
C ASP A 30 -23.11 -18.67 -25.66
N LEU A 31 -23.28 -18.47 -24.36
CA LEU A 31 -24.56 -17.98 -23.80
C LEU A 31 -24.82 -16.51 -24.13
N ALA A 32 -23.80 -15.67 -24.14
CA ALA A 32 -23.93 -14.26 -24.49
C ALA A 32 -24.19 -14.05 -26.00
N SER A 33 -23.61 -14.88 -26.87
CA SER A 33 -23.85 -14.83 -28.31
C SER A 33 -25.27 -15.34 -28.64
N ALA A 34 -25.73 -16.41 -28.02
CA ALA A 34 -27.08 -16.97 -28.20
C ALA A 34 -28.19 -16.02 -27.67
N LEU A 35 -27.92 -15.24 -26.62
CA LEU A 35 -28.87 -14.21 -26.15
C LEU A 35 -28.90 -12.99 -27.10
N SER A 36 -27.78 -12.59 -27.68
CA SER A 36 -27.71 -11.52 -28.67
C SER A 36 -28.47 -11.87 -29.95
N GLU A 37 -28.34 -13.09 -30.47
CA GLU A 37 -29.06 -13.54 -31.66
C GLU A 37 -30.57 -13.68 -31.41
N ARG A 38 -30.99 -14.15 -30.25
CA ARG A 38 -32.44 -14.20 -29.90
C ARG A 38 -33.06 -12.84 -29.75
N VAL A 39 -32.37 -11.86 -29.16
CA VAL A 39 -32.85 -10.48 -29.03
C VAL A 39 -32.91 -9.81 -30.41
N ALA A 40 -31.92 -10.02 -31.28
CA ALA A 40 -31.91 -9.52 -32.64
C ALA A 40 -33.04 -10.14 -33.48
N SER A 41 -33.32 -11.45 -33.35
CA SER A 41 -34.43 -12.13 -34.02
C SER A 41 -35.82 -11.66 -33.56
N ILE A 42 -35.99 -11.40 -32.26
CA ILE A 42 -37.28 -10.88 -31.72
C ILE A 42 -37.50 -9.42 -32.14
N LEU A 43 -36.44 -8.61 -32.22
CA LEU A 43 -36.51 -7.24 -32.74
C LEU A 43 -36.83 -7.22 -34.24
N HIS A 44 -36.21 -8.09 -35.04
CA HIS A 44 -36.47 -8.19 -36.47
C HIS A 44 -37.89 -8.60 -36.77
N SER A 45 -38.44 -9.62 -36.09
CA SER A 45 -39.82 -10.08 -36.27
C SER A 45 -40.87 -9.05 -35.85
N ARG A 46 -40.59 -8.17 -34.88
CA ARG A 46 -41.49 -7.10 -34.47
C ARG A 46 -41.42 -5.88 -35.39
N ILE A 47 -40.27 -5.62 -36.00
CA ILE A 47 -40.09 -4.54 -37.00
C ILE A 47 -40.85 -4.88 -38.30
N ASP A 48 -40.77 -6.11 -38.76
CA ASP A 48 -41.48 -6.56 -39.96
C ASP A 48 -43.03 -6.56 -39.76
N ALA A 49 -43.52 -6.84 -38.55
CA ALA A 49 -44.96 -6.77 -38.24
C ALA A 49 -45.51 -5.34 -38.19
N ILE A 50 -44.68 -4.33 -37.91
CA ILE A 50 -45.09 -2.90 -37.85
C ILE A 50 -44.98 -2.21 -39.22
N MET A 51 -44.16 -2.73 -40.13
CA MET A 51 -43.77 -2.03 -41.39
C MET A 51 -44.61 -2.46 -42.62
N GLY A 52 -45.65 -3.28 -42.47
CA GLY A 52 -46.41 -3.89 -43.58
C GLY A 52 -47.22 -2.97 -44.48
N HIS A 53 -47.48 -1.70 -44.17
CA HIS A 53 -48.46 -0.87 -44.93
C HIS A 53 -48.16 0.65 -45.04
N THR A 54 -46.89 1.09 -45.12
CA THR A 54 -46.59 2.52 -45.28
C THR A 54 -45.66 2.81 -46.47
N SER A 55 -45.89 3.97 -47.16
CA SER A 55 -45.12 4.41 -48.32
C SER A 55 -43.66 4.77 -47.93
N MET A 56 -42.74 4.71 -48.93
CA MET A 56 -41.30 4.94 -48.73
C MET A 56 -41.01 6.33 -48.10
N ALA A 57 -41.83 7.35 -48.34
CA ALA A 57 -41.68 8.70 -47.74
C ALA A 57 -42.06 8.71 -46.25
N GLN A 58 -43.08 7.91 -45.84
CA GLN A 58 -43.43 7.75 -44.43
C GLN A 58 -42.40 6.91 -43.67
N ARG A 59 -41.74 5.95 -44.35
CA ARG A 59 -40.65 5.15 -43.78
C ARG A 59 -39.42 5.99 -43.45
N LEU A 60 -39.05 6.98 -44.30
CA LEU A 60 -37.97 7.89 -44.06
C LEU A 60 -38.26 8.88 -42.92
N LEU A 61 -39.48 9.43 -42.83
CA LEU A 61 -39.90 10.31 -41.74
C LEU A 61 -40.00 9.60 -40.39
N THR A 62 -40.49 8.33 -40.35
CA THR A 62 -40.55 7.57 -39.13
C THR A 62 -39.16 7.13 -38.65
N SER A 63 -38.27 6.78 -39.57
CA SER A 63 -36.87 6.48 -39.24
C SER A 63 -36.11 7.69 -38.71
N PHE A 64 -36.39 8.87 -39.26
CA PHE A 64 -35.77 10.13 -38.76
C PHE A 64 -36.36 10.57 -37.41
N ALA A 65 -37.66 10.37 -37.19
CA ALA A 65 -38.31 10.64 -35.91
C ALA A 65 -37.86 9.67 -34.80
N LEU A 66 -37.66 8.39 -35.15
CA LEU A 66 -37.10 7.38 -34.20
C LEU A 66 -35.61 7.61 -33.90
N LEU A 67 -34.80 8.10 -34.84
CA LEU A 67 -33.43 8.51 -34.60
C LEU A 67 -33.32 9.79 -33.76
N THR A 68 -34.22 10.75 -33.96
CA THR A 68 -34.22 12.00 -33.15
C THR A 68 -34.78 11.84 -31.76
N THR A 69 -35.67 10.86 -31.52
CA THR A 69 -36.14 10.51 -30.15
C THR A 69 -35.17 9.65 -29.38
N SER A 70 -34.30 8.88 -30.05
CA SER A 70 -33.26 8.07 -29.38
C SER A 70 -32.00 8.88 -29.02
N VAL A 71 -31.80 10.08 -29.55
CA VAL A 71 -30.69 10.97 -29.20
C VAL A 71 -31.05 11.91 -28.04
N SER A 72 -32.33 12.04 -27.67
CA SER A 72 -32.77 12.97 -26.63
C SER A 72 -33.04 12.37 -25.25
N SER A 73 -32.68 11.14 -24.96
CA SER A 73 -33.01 10.51 -23.67
C SER A 73 -31.90 9.64 -23.04
N VAL A 74 -30.64 9.93 -23.32
CA VAL A 74 -29.54 9.52 -22.43
C VAL A 74 -29.01 10.77 -21.69
N SER A 75 -29.91 11.57 -21.19
CA SER A 75 -29.67 12.35 -19.98
C SER A 75 -29.90 11.38 -18.83
N ALA A 76 -28.87 10.56 -18.51
CA ALA A 76 -28.82 9.93 -17.21
C ALA A 76 -29.04 11.06 -16.19
N ALA A 77 -30.14 11.01 -15.45
CA ALA A 77 -30.39 11.94 -14.36
C ALA A 77 -29.30 11.70 -13.33
N TYR A 78 -28.15 12.36 -13.49
CA TYR A 78 -27.13 12.42 -12.48
C TYR A 78 -27.80 13.03 -11.24
N ASN A 79 -27.66 12.34 -10.13
CA ASN A 79 -28.15 12.83 -8.86
C ASN A 79 -27.29 14.06 -8.51
N ILE A 80 -27.77 15.27 -8.86
CA ILE A 80 -27.05 16.54 -8.76
C ILE A 80 -26.56 16.80 -7.31
N SER A 81 -27.11 16.08 -6.33
CA SER A 81 -26.68 16.17 -4.93
C SER A 81 -25.23 15.70 -4.67
N SER A 82 -24.64 14.89 -5.57
CA SER A 82 -23.26 14.38 -5.46
C SER A 82 -22.24 15.10 -6.34
N ALA A 83 -22.62 16.25 -6.94
CA ALA A 83 -21.69 17.04 -7.75
C ALA A 83 -20.75 17.88 -6.86
N VAL A 84 -19.44 17.79 -7.13
CA VAL A 84 -18.39 18.57 -6.47
C VAL A 84 -17.57 19.29 -7.53
N THR A 85 -17.44 20.62 -7.38
CA THR A 85 -16.60 21.44 -8.26
C THR A 85 -15.30 21.77 -7.56
N LEU A 86 -14.18 21.47 -8.22
CA LEU A 86 -12.82 21.81 -7.79
C LEU A 86 -12.40 23.08 -8.56
N PRO A 87 -12.25 24.23 -7.88
CA PRO A 87 -11.96 25.51 -8.55
C PRO A 87 -10.68 25.46 -9.40
N GLY A 88 -10.81 25.81 -10.69
CA GLY A 88 -9.68 25.78 -11.64
C GLY A 88 -9.27 24.38 -12.09
N TYR A 89 -10.08 23.34 -11.79
CA TYR A 89 -9.85 22.00 -12.28
C TYR A 89 -11.05 21.44 -13.04
N GLY A 90 -12.22 21.31 -12.40
CA GLY A 90 -13.41 20.79 -13.05
C GLY A 90 -14.49 20.34 -12.07
N THR A 91 -15.59 19.79 -12.59
CA THR A 91 -16.71 19.28 -11.79
C THR A 91 -16.81 17.76 -11.92
N PHE A 92 -17.00 17.08 -10.79
CA PHE A 92 -17.12 15.63 -10.70
C PHE A 92 -18.45 15.23 -10.07
N VAL A 93 -19.09 14.18 -10.63
CA VAL A 93 -20.29 13.57 -10.05
C VAL A 93 -19.91 12.22 -9.48
N GLY A 94 -20.05 12.07 -8.17
CA GLY A 94 -19.77 10.85 -7.43
C GLY A 94 -20.93 9.85 -7.44
N THR A 95 -20.80 8.85 -6.59
CA THR A 95 -21.76 7.77 -6.40
C THR A 95 -22.03 7.52 -4.90
N THR A 96 -23.02 6.71 -4.59
CA THR A 96 -23.27 6.23 -3.23
C THR A 96 -22.86 4.77 -3.12
N VAL A 97 -22.05 4.45 -2.12
CA VAL A 97 -21.59 3.10 -1.80
C VAL A 97 -22.34 2.58 -0.59
N SER A 98 -22.97 1.40 -0.71
CA SER A 98 -23.72 0.73 0.34
C SER A 98 -23.21 -0.68 0.68
N ARG A 99 -22.11 -1.07 0.05
CA ARG A 99 -21.46 -2.38 0.24
C ARG A 99 -19.95 -2.25 0.33
N THR A 100 -19.32 -3.12 1.11
CA THR A 100 -17.85 -3.27 1.17
C THR A 100 -17.28 -3.74 -0.18
N LEU A 101 -15.97 -3.69 -0.33
CA LEU A 101 -15.27 -4.29 -1.48
C LEU A 101 -15.55 -5.79 -1.60
N THR A 102 -15.78 -6.49 -0.48
CA THR A 102 -16.19 -7.91 -0.45
C THR A 102 -17.71 -8.11 -0.63
N LYS A 103 -18.45 -7.09 -1.06
CA LYS A 103 -19.90 -7.09 -1.37
C LYS A 103 -20.85 -7.28 -0.18
N LYS A 104 -20.37 -7.11 1.05
CA LYS A 104 -21.22 -7.15 2.26
C LYS A 104 -21.88 -5.78 2.48
N PRO A 105 -23.08 -5.72 3.11
CA PRO A 105 -23.76 -4.45 3.37
C PRO A 105 -22.96 -3.61 4.38
N LEU A 106 -22.88 -2.32 4.12
CA LEU A 106 -22.35 -1.33 5.06
C LEU A 106 -23.43 -0.94 6.08
N PRO A 107 -23.05 -0.58 7.32
CA PRO A 107 -24.01 -0.12 8.34
C PRO A 107 -24.64 1.23 7.98
N ARG A 108 -23.94 2.05 7.19
CA ARG A 108 -24.41 3.35 6.67
C ARG A 108 -23.94 3.53 5.24
N ALA A 109 -24.74 4.22 4.43
CA ALA A 109 -24.33 4.57 3.07
C ALA A 109 -23.24 5.67 3.09
N VAL A 110 -22.37 5.65 2.09
CA VAL A 110 -21.20 6.51 1.96
C VAL A 110 -21.22 7.18 0.59
N ASP A 111 -21.09 8.49 0.54
CA ASP A 111 -20.85 9.20 -0.71
C ASP A 111 -19.39 8.99 -1.14
N ALA A 112 -19.17 8.67 -2.42
CA ALA A 112 -17.84 8.40 -2.95
C ALA A 112 -17.62 9.11 -4.29
N TRP A 113 -16.41 9.62 -4.49
CA TRP A 113 -15.88 10.11 -5.75
C TRP A 113 -14.63 9.31 -6.07
N LEU A 114 -14.69 8.53 -7.12
CA LEU A 114 -13.70 7.50 -7.46
C LEU A 114 -12.99 7.86 -8.76
N GLY A 115 -11.67 7.60 -8.83
CA GLY A 115 -10.88 7.76 -10.04
C GLY A 115 -10.65 9.22 -10.46
N ILE A 116 -10.51 10.14 -9.50
CA ILE A 116 -10.15 11.54 -9.80
C ILE A 116 -8.63 11.64 -9.97
N ASP A 117 -8.18 12.14 -11.12
CA ASP A 117 -6.77 12.42 -11.33
C ASP A 117 -6.32 13.56 -10.38
N TYR A 118 -5.27 13.31 -9.60
CA TYR A 118 -4.71 14.32 -8.70
C TYR A 118 -3.43 14.97 -9.23
N ALA A 119 -2.89 14.43 -10.32
CA ALA A 119 -1.68 14.88 -10.98
C ALA A 119 -1.78 14.70 -12.50
N SER A 120 -0.89 15.34 -13.26
CA SER A 120 -0.66 15.00 -14.66
C SER A 120 -0.19 13.55 -14.78
N GLN A 121 -0.62 12.84 -15.82
CA GLN A 121 -0.29 11.43 -15.97
C GLN A 121 1.12 11.25 -16.58
N PRO A 122 2.01 10.46 -15.95
CA PRO A 122 3.41 10.29 -16.37
C PRO A 122 3.58 9.27 -17.49
N ILE A 123 2.96 9.51 -18.65
CA ILE A 123 2.92 8.62 -19.80
C ILE A 123 3.85 9.09 -20.92
N GLY A 124 4.32 8.16 -21.76
CA GLY A 124 5.13 8.45 -22.93
C GLY A 124 6.42 9.20 -22.59
N GLU A 125 6.62 10.40 -23.14
CA GLU A 125 7.79 11.26 -22.87
C GLU A 125 7.86 11.72 -21.39
N ALA A 126 6.73 11.75 -20.69
CA ALA A 126 6.69 12.05 -19.26
C ALA A 126 6.97 10.84 -18.35
N ARG A 127 7.15 9.64 -18.93
CA ARG A 127 7.58 8.46 -18.18
C ARG A 127 8.89 8.75 -17.44
N PHE A 128 9.00 8.31 -16.19
CA PHE A 128 10.12 8.61 -15.30
C PHE A 128 10.35 10.11 -15.05
N ALA A 129 9.33 10.95 -15.22
CA ALA A 129 9.42 12.36 -14.85
C ALA A 129 8.60 12.67 -13.58
N PRO A 130 8.95 13.73 -12.83
CA PRO A 130 8.08 14.29 -11.81
C PRO A 130 6.77 14.78 -12.44
N VAL A 131 5.68 14.71 -11.66
CA VAL A 131 4.35 15.12 -12.11
C VAL A 131 3.97 16.51 -11.60
N GLY A 132 3.10 17.18 -12.36
CA GLY A 132 2.50 18.46 -12.01
C GLY A 132 1.03 18.35 -11.64
N ALA A 133 0.33 19.47 -11.63
CA ALA A 133 -1.12 19.52 -11.45
C ALA A 133 -1.84 18.78 -12.59
N PRO A 134 -3.02 18.21 -12.34
CA PRO A 134 -3.82 17.60 -13.40
C PRO A 134 -4.34 18.68 -14.36
N GLU A 135 -4.56 18.28 -15.63
CA GLU A 135 -5.09 19.17 -16.65
C GLU A 135 -6.55 19.58 -16.35
N PRO A 136 -6.85 20.88 -16.32
CA PRO A 136 -8.21 21.36 -16.11
C PRO A 136 -9.13 20.98 -17.28
N PHE A 137 -10.42 20.89 -17.01
CA PHE A 137 -11.43 20.58 -18.01
C PHE A 137 -12.73 21.35 -17.78
N ASP A 138 -13.47 21.54 -18.85
CA ASP A 138 -14.82 22.12 -18.81
C ASP A 138 -15.88 21.03 -18.71
N GLY A 139 -17.02 21.37 -18.10
CA GLY A 139 -18.14 20.45 -17.95
C GLY A 139 -18.05 19.53 -16.72
N VAL A 140 -18.60 18.32 -16.84
CA VAL A 140 -18.77 17.38 -15.73
C VAL A 140 -18.19 16.02 -16.11
N ARG A 141 -17.36 15.46 -15.24
CA ARG A 141 -16.85 14.08 -15.34
C ARG A 141 -17.53 13.16 -14.34
N ASN A 142 -17.74 11.91 -14.77
CA ASN A 142 -18.23 10.86 -13.89
C ASN A 142 -17.07 10.36 -13.00
N ALA A 143 -17.29 10.33 -11.69
CA ALA A 143 -16.37 9.82 -10.68
C ALA A 143 -17.03 8.67 -9.89
N SER A 144 -17.68 7.71 -10.57
CA SER A 144 -18.37 6.58 -9.96
C SER A 144 -17.58 5.26 -10.04
N SER A 145 -16.41 5.26 -10.66
CA SER A 145 -15.56 4.08 -10.84
C SER A 145 -14.11 4.37 -10.45
N TYR A 146 -13.45 3.39 -9.88
CA TYR A 146 -12.02 3.48 -9.58
C TYR A 146 -11.21 3.67 -10.88
N GLY A 147 -10.12 4.43 -10.81
CA GLY A 147 -9.11 4.48 -11.85
C GLY A 147 -8.30 3.20 -11.95
N TYR A 148 -7.40 3.14 -12.93
CA TYR A 148 -6.43 2.04 -13.10
C TYR A 148 -5.45 1.99 -11.94
N SER A 149 -4.97 0.79 -11.60
CA SER A 149 -3.82 0.62 -10.73
C SER A 149 -2.53 0.85 -11.51
N CYS A 150 -1.47 1.30 -10.84
CA CYS A 150 -0.19 1.51 -11.49
C CYS A 150 0.43 0.19 -11.94
N PHE A 151 1.18 0.21 -13.04
CA PHE A 151 1.85 -0.97 -13.57
C PHE A 151 2.70 -1.66 -12.52
N GLN A 152 2.48 -2.96 -12.37
CA GLN A 152 3.10 -3.87 -11.42
C GLN A 152 3.06 -5.29 -12.01
N ASP A 153 3.54 -6.30 -11.29
CA ASP A 153 3.36 -7.69 -11.74
C ASP A 153 1.85 -7.98 -11.84
N PRO A 154 1.33 -8.41 -13.00
CA PRO A 154 -0.10 -8.63 -13.20
C PRO A 154 -0.67 -9.75 -12.32
N ASP A 155 0.18 -10.63 -11.79
CA ASP A 155 -0.23 -11.73 -10.91
C ASP A 155 -0.46 -11.26 -9.46
N GLU A 156 -0.01 -10.04 -9.08
CA GLU A 156 -0.12 -9.51 -7.72
C GLU A 156 -1.54 -9.06 -7.37
N LEU A 157 -2.26 -8.40 -8.27
CA LEU A 157 -3.58 -7.87 -8.00
C LEU A 157 -4.54 -8.09 -9.18
N PRO A 158 -5.83 -8.40 -8.89
CA PRO A 158 -6.85 -8.65 -9.90
C PRO A 158 -7.48 -7.35 -10.44
N TYR A 159 -6.67 -6.32 -10.70
CA TYR A 159 -7.14 -5.01 -11.16
C TYR A 159 -6.53 -4.66 -12.50
N GLU A 160 -7.25 -3.86 -13.28
CA GLU A 160 -6.74 -3.30 -14.53
C GLU A 160 -5.59 -2.35 -14.25
N LEU A 161 -4.51 -2.47 -15.03
CA LEU A 161 -3.27 -1.71 -14.88
C LEU A 161 -3.11 -0.72 -16.03
N ASP A 162 -2.60 0.48 -15.74
CA ASP A 162 -2.26 1.46 -16.75
C ASP A 162 -1.09 2.34 -16.27
N GLU A 163 -0.36 2.95 -17.18
CA GLU A 163 0.66 3.96 -16.89
C GLU A 163 -0.01 5.28 -16.41
N ALA A 164 -1.21 5.58 -16.92
CA ALA A 164 -2.07 6.68 -16.47
C ALA A 164 -2.84 6.29 -15.19
N CYS A 165 -2.14 6.12 -14.09
CA CYS A 165 -2.67 5.52 -12.86
C CYS A 165 -2.82 6.48 -11.67
N LEU A 166 -2.34 7.73 -11.78
CA LEU A 166 -2.28 8.68 -10.67
C LEU A 166 -3.66 9.28 -10.35
N SER A 167 -4.52 8.45 -9.80
CA SER A 167 -5.87 8.80 -9.40
C SER A 167 -6.11 8.57 -7.91
N MET A 168 -7.10 9.29 -7.36
CA MET A 168 -7.53 9.18 -5.98
C MET A 168 -9.03 8.88 -5.87
N ASN A 169 -9.45 8.46 -4.69
CA ASN A 169 -10.84 8.23 -4.31
C ASN A 169 -11.13 8.96 -3.01
N VAL A 170 -12.29 9.57 -2.89
CA VAL A 170 -12.76 10.28 -1.70
C VAL A 170 -14.04 9.62 -1.19
N PHE A 171 -14.10 9.33 0.11
CA PHE A 171 -15.25 8.73 0.78
C PHE A 171 -15.66 9.62 1.95
N ARG A 172 -16.96 9.88 2.12
CA ARG A 172 -17.50 10.60 3.28
C ARG A 172 -18.87 10.05 3.67
N PRO A 173 -19.34 10.25 4.91
CA PRO A 173 -20.68 9.84 5.30
C PRO A 173 -21.73 10.51 4.41
N GLN A 174 -22.74 9.76 3.98
CA GLN A 174 -23.83 10.30 3.16
C GLN A 174 -24.61 11.38 3.92
N GLY A 175 -25.01 12.44 3.20
CA GLY A 175 -25.85 13.50 3.75
C GLY A 175 -25.11 14.55 4.58
N VAL A 176 -23.79 14.49 4.65
CA VAL A 176 -22.98 15.51 5.33
C VAL A 176 -22.99 16.81 4.51
N ALA A 177 -23.07 17.95 5.20
CA ALA A 177 -23.00 19.27 4.58
C ALA A 177 -21.66 19.49 3.87
N LYS A 178 -21.65 20.30 2.81
CA LYS A 178 -20.43 20.59 2.04
C LYS A 178 -19.37 21.38 2.83
N ASP A 179 -19.80 22.11 3.84
CA ASP A 179 -19.00 22.94 4.74
C ASP A 179 -18.81 22.31 6.14
N ALA A 180 -18.86 20.99 6.22
CA ALA A 180 -18.82 20.26 7.50
C ALA A 180 -17.44 20.27 8.18
N GLU A 181 -16.37 20.63 7.47
CA GLU A 181 -15.00 20.69 8.00
C GLU A 181 -14.58 19.40 8.72
N LEU A 182 -14.78 18.24 8.08
CA LEU A 182 -14.50 16.93 8.64
C LEU A 182 -13.00 16.64 8.66
N PRO A 183 -12.48 15.92 9.69
CA PRO A 183 -11.12 15.39 9.67
C PRO A 183 -10.92 14.45 8.49
N VAL A 184 -9.69 14.40 7.99
CA VAL A 184 -9.34 13.67 6.76
C VAL A 184 -8.29 12.61 7.06
N LEU A 185 -8.52 11.38 6.62
CA LEU A 185 -7.50 10.33 6.56
C LEU A 185 -7.05 10.14 5.11
N ILE A 186 -5.78 10.37 4.82
CA ILE A 186 -5.13 9.93 3.57
C ILE A 186 -4.49 8.57 3.84
N TRP A 187 -4.90 7.54 3.08
CA TRP A 187 -4.34 6.21 3.23
C TRP A 187 -3.38 5.86 2.12
N ILE A 188 -2.12 5.56 2.48
CA ILE A 188 -1.06 5.13 1.59
C ILE A 188 -1.02 3.60 1.58
N HIS A 189 -1.27 2.98 0.43
CA HIS A 189 -1.27 1.52 0.33
C HIS A 189 0.14 0.91 0.49
N GLY A 190 0.20 -0.34 0.96
CA GLY A 190 1.42 -1.14 1.00
C GLY A 190 1.69 -1.86 -0.31
N GLY A 191 2.55 -2.88 -0.25
CA GLY A 191 2.95 -3.73 -1.38
C GLY A 191 4.44 -3.63 -1.72
N GLY A 192 5.30 -3.44 -0.71
CA GLY A 192 6.77 -3.49 -0.86
C GLY A 192 7.37 -2.45 -1.79
N PHE A 193 6.63 -1.40 -2.15
CA PHE A 193 6.93 -0.41 -3.21
C PHE A 193 6.90 -0.98 -4.63
N VAL A 194 6.55 -2.24 -4.81
CA VAL A 194 6.53 -2.93 -6.11
C VAL A 194 5.12 -3.21 -6.61
N ALA A 195 4.15 -3.24 -5.72
CA ALA A 195 2.74 -3.52 -6.00
C ALA A 195 1.82 -2.68 -5.10
N GLY A 196 0.52 -2.85 -5.27
CA GLY A 196 -0.51 -2.22 -4.46
C GLY A 196 -1.48 -1.35 -5.26
N SER A 197 -2.55 -0.93 -4.59
CA SER A 197 -3.60 -0.13 -5.21
C SER A 197 -4.39 0.65 -4.17
N ALA A 198 -4.95 1.78 -4.57
CA ALA A 198 -5.94 2.53 -3.82
C ALA A 198 -7.16 1.68 -3.40
N ARG A 199 -7.42 0.57 -4.10
CA ARG A 199 -8.49 -0.40 -3.83
C ARG A 199 -8.11 -1.44 -2.77
N SER A 200 -6.88 -1.42 -2.26
CA SER A 200 -6.42 -2.34 -1.21
C SER A 200 -6.90 -1.94 0.19
N PHE A 201 -7.57 -0.79 0.32
CA PHE A 201 -8.17 -0.30 1.55
C PHE A 201 -9.65 0.04 1.30
N ASP A 202 -10.56 -0.54 2.08
CA ASP A 202 -12.00 -0.24 1.96
C ASP A 202 -12.35 1.07 2.68
N GLY A 203 -12.15 2.20 1.98
CA GLY A 203 -12.44 3.53 2.52
C GLY A 203 -13.91 3.73 2.86
N ALA A 204 -14.83 3.11 2.11
CA ALA A 204 -16.25 3.17 2.40
C ALA A 204 -16.60 2.41 3.69
N SER A 205 -16.01 1.23 3.90
CA SER A 205 -16.18 0.48 5.16
C SER A 205 -15.60 1.23 6.35
N PHE A 206 -14.40 1.82 6.21
CA PHE A 206 -13.79 2.62 7.27
C PHE A 206 -14.72 3.76 7.70
N VAL A 207 -15.19 4.58 6.74
CA VAL A 207 -16.11 5.70 7.00
C VAL A 207 -17.45 5.23 7.60
N ALA A 208 -18.02 4.15 7.06
CA ALA A 208 -19.31 3.66 7.51
C ALA A 208 -19.28 3.12 8.96
N ASN A 209 -18.15 2.63 9.43
CA ASN A 209 -17.97 2.12 10.78
C ASN A 209 -17.39 3.16 11.76
N SER A 210 -16.81 4.25 11.27
CA SER A 210 -16.27 5.32 12.12
C SER A 210 -17.35 5.93 12.99
N ARG A 211 -17.03 6.21 14.25
CA ARG A 211 -17.97 6.82 15.21
C ARG A 211 -18.18 8.29 14.91
N GLU A 212 -17.09 9.03 14.76
CA GLU A 212 -17.12 10.43 14.34
C GLU A 212 -17.11 10.51 12.80
N PRO A 213 -17.84 11.46 12.23
CA PRO A 213 -17.80 11.66 10.78
C PRO A 213 -16.42 12.12 10.35
N LEU A 214 -15.89 11.51 9.29
CA LEU A 214 -14.60 11.85 8.71
C LEU A 214 -14.59 11.59 7.20
N VAL A 215 -13.59 12.11 6.51
CA VAL A 215 -13.32 11.87 5.10
C VAL A 215 -12.13 10.91 4.98
N VAL A 216 -12.23 9.93 4.09
CA VAL A 216 -11.11 9.06 3.72
C VAL A 216 -10.71 9.34 2.28
N VAL A 217 -9.41 9.48 2.04
CA VAL A 217 -8.81 9.56 0.71
C VAL A 217 -7.91 8.34 0.51
N THR A 218 -8.15 7.55 -0.54
CA THR A 218 -7.24 6.51 -1.01
C THR A 218 -6.72 6.88 -2.39
N PHE A 219 -5.52 6.50 -2.77
CA PHE A 219 -4.93 6.92 -4.03
C PHE A 219 -3.85 5.94 -4.50
N ASN A 220 -3.55 5.98 -5.79
CA ASN A 220 -2.42 5.29 -6.39
C ASN A 220 -1.21 6.21 -6.48
N TYR A 221 -0.02 5.65 -6.32
CA TYR A 221 1.27 6.28 -6.60
C TYR A 221 2.11 5.29 -7.41
N ARG A 222 3.07 5.77 -8.19
CA ARG A 222 3.93 4.89 -8.98
C ARG A 222 4.70 3.95 -8.08
N VAL A 223 4.68 2.68 -8.45
CA VAL A 223 5.37 1.56 -7.78
C VAL A 223 6.41 0.97 -8.72
N ASN A 224 7.16 -0.01 -8.27
CA ASN A 224 8.24 -0.72 -9.00
C ASN A 224 9.24 0.24 -9.69
N SER A 225 9.75 -0.11 -10.86
CA SER A 225 10.73 0.70 -11.59
C SER A 225 10.21 2.11 -11.95
N LEU A 226 8.90 2.27 -12.18
CA LEU A 226 8.31 3.56 -12.54
C LEU A 226 8.33 4.57 -11.39
N GLY A 227 8.30 4.06 -10.14
CA GLY A 227 8.31 4.89 -8.93
C GLY A 227 9.63 4.89 -8.16
N PHE A 228 10.40 3.79 -8.24
CA PHE A 228 11.51 3.50 -7.31
C PHE A 228 12.65 2.75 -8.00
N LEU A 229 13.18 3.25 -9.11
CA LEU A 229 14.33 2.67 -9.79
C LEU A 229 15.63 3.34 -9.31
N PRO A 230 16.39 2.70 -8.40
CA PRO A 230 17.65 3.27 -7.93
C PRO A 230 18.73 3.09 -8.97
N SER A 231 19.37 4.19 -9.36
CA SER A 231 20.58 4.16 -10.18
C SER A 231 21.30 5.49 -10.15
N PRO A 232 22.62 5.52 -10.42
CA PRO A 232 23.36 6.78 -10.57
C PRO A 232 22.82 7.68 -11.69
N VAL A 233 22.20 7.13 -12.74
CA VAL A 233 21.54 7.90 -13.81
C VAL A 233 20.35 8.67 -13.23
N PHE A 234 19.46 7.97 -12.52
CA PHE A 234 18.27 8.59 -11.91
C PHE A 234 18.64 9.59 -10.81
N GLU A 235 19.75 9.37 -10.09
CA GLU A 235 20.26 10.32 -9.10
C GLU A 235 20.73 11.62 -9.76
N ARG A 236 21.59 11.55 -10.81
CA ARG A 236 22.12 12.74 -11.50
C ARG A 236 21.02 13.56 -12.17
N GLU A 237 20.00 12.90 -12.69
CA GLU A 237 18.86 13.55 -13.33
C GLU A 237 17.75 13.99 -12.33
N GLY A 238 17.93 13.76 -11.01
CA GLY A 238 16.96 14.14 -9.98
C GLY A 238 15.65 13.34 -10.04
N LEU A 239 15.71 12.09 -10.50
CA LEU A 239 14.55 11.22 -10.77
C LEU A 239 14.37 10.10 -9.72
N LEU A 240 15.11 10.15 -8.62
CA LEU A 240 14.92 9.20 -7.51
C LEU A 240 13.58 9.47 -6.78
N ASN A 241 13.03 8.42 -6.18
CA ASN A 241 11.85 8.47 -5.28
C ASN A 241 10.59 9.09 -5.92
N LEU A 242 10.36 8.83 -7.21
CA LEU A 242 9.19 9.39 -7.91
C LEU A 242 7.86 8.99 -7.26
N GLY A 243 7.74 7.77 -6.72
CA GLY A 243 6.55 7.35 -6.00
C GLY A 243 6.30 8.12 -4.70
N LEU A 244 7.35 8.51 -3.95
CA LEU A 244 7.20 9.40 -2.79
C LEU A 244 6.78 10.81 -3.21
N ARG A 245 7.28 11.30 -4.33
CA ARG A 245 6.90 12.61 -4.89
C ARG A 245 5.46 12.62 -5.38
N ASP A 246 4.95 11.51 -5.91
CA ASP A 246 3.53 11.34 -6.25
C ASP A 246 2.66 11.46 -4.98
N GLN A 247 3.09 10.84 -3.87
CA GLN A 247 2.42 10.95 -2.57
C GLN A 247 2.39 12.40 -2.07
N GLU A 248 3.51 13.11 -2.13
CA GLU A 248 3.58 14.52 -1.75
C GLU A 248 2.69 15.40 -2.65
N THR A 249 2.62 15.09 -3.95
CA THR A 249 1.73 15.78 -4.89
C THR A 249 0.26 15.58 -4.52
N LEU A 250 -0.12 14.37 -4.10
CA LEU A 250 -1.46 14.14 -3.56
C LEU A 250 -1.72 14.95 -2.29
N PHE A 251 -0.78 15.01 -1.35
CA PHE A 251 -0.97 15.81 -0.13
C PHE A 251 -1.24 17.28 -0.47
N LYS A 252 -0.48 17.86 -1.39
CA LYS A 252 -0.70 19.21 -1.90
C LYS A 252 -2.06 19.37 -2.59
N PHE A 253 -2.50 18.35 -3.33
CA PHE A 253 -3.84 18.32 -3.94
C PHE A 253 -4.94 18.30 -2.88
N VAL A 254 -4.81 17.49 -1.85
CA VAL A 254 -5.75 17.43 -0.72
C VAL A 254 -5.80 18.78 0.00
N GLN A 255 -4.66 19.38 0.32
CA GLN A 255 -4.61 20.72 0.92
C GLN A 255 -5.39 21.77 0.11
N LYS A 256 -5.34 21.67 -1.21
CA LYS A 256 -6.01 22.63 -2.10
C LYS A 256 -7.51 22.39 -2.26
N TYR A 257 -7.95 21.13 -2.24
CA TYR A 257 -9.28 20.78 -2.75
C TYR A 257 -10.20 20.03 -1.79
N ILE A 258 -9.69 19.51 -0.67
CA ILE A 258 -10.49 18.61 0.19
C ILE A 258 -11.71 19.29 0.82
N SER A 259 -11.68 20.62 0.99
CA SER A 259 -12.82 21.40 1.47
C SER A 259 -14.03 21.30 0.55
N ALA A 260 -13.83 21.13 -0.76
CA ALA A 260 -14.93 20.92 -1.70
C ALA A 260 -15.69 19.60 -1.42
N PHE A 261 -15.05 18.64 -0.77
CA PHE A 261 -15.66 17.38 -0.34
C PHE A 261 -16.14 17.43 1.13
N GLY A 262 -16.06 18.58 1.80
CA GLY A 262 -16.43 18.78 3.19
C GLY A 262 -15.33 18.38 4.20
N GLY A 263 -14.09 18.19 3.75
CA GLY A 263 -12.95 17.92 4.60
C GLY A 263 -12.24 19.20 5.06
N ASP A 264 -11.56 19.12 6.22
CA ASP A 264 -10.74 20.18 6.79
C ASP A 264 -9.26 19.93 6.46
N ALA A 265 -8.68 20.80 5.63
CA ALA A 265 -7.28 20.72 5.22
C ALA A 265 -6.28 20.90 6.39
N SER A 266 -6.71 21.50 7.50
CA SER A 266 -5.87 21.67 8.71
C SER A 266 -5.82 20.39 9.58
N ARG A 267 -6.77 19.47 9.40
CA ARG A 267 -6.91 18.23 10.18
C ARG A 267 -6.72 16.99 9.31
N VAL A 268 -5.55 16.88 8.68
CA VAL A 268 -5.18 15.77 7.80
C VAL A 268 -4.30 14.79 8.56
N THR A 269 -4.72 13.52 8.62
CA THR A 269 -3.90 12.39 9.07
C THR A 269 -3.37 11.65 7.85
N ILE A 270 -2.07 11.45 7.76
CA ILE A 270 -1.51 10.47 6.83
C ILE A 270 -1.39 9.11 7.53
N GLY A 271 -1.94 8.08 6.90
CA GLY A 271 -1.88 6.71 7.41
C GLY A 271 -1.43 5.75 6.33
N GLY A 272 -0.83 4.64 6.72
CA GLY A 272 -0.44 3.61 5.76
C GLY A 272 -0.04 2.31 6.41
N ARG A 273 0.06 1.24 5.61
CA ARG A 273 0.46 -0.09 6.06
C ARG A 273 1.64 -0.60 5.25
N SER A 274 2.59 -1.33 5.89
CA SER A 274 3.73 -1.92 5.18
C SER A 274 4.55 -0.84 4.46
N ALA A 275 4.82 -0.97 3.17
CA ALA A 275 5.47 0.09 2.37
C ALA A 275 4.77 1.45 2.49
N GLY A 276 3.43 1.48 2.66
CA GLY A 276 2.69 2.70 2.96
C GLY A 276 3.04 3.29 4.34
N ALA A 277 3.26 2.45 5.35
CA ALA A 277 3.74 2.92 6.67
C ALA A 277 5.21 3.34 6.62
N HIS A 278 6.05 2.68 5.81
CA HIS A 278 7.42 3.17 5.55
C HIS A 278 7.37 4.55 4.89
N SER A 279 6.47 4.76 3.91
CA SER A 279 6.23 6.07 3.30
C SER A 279 5.79 7.11 4.34
N VAL A 280 4.82 6.79 5.21
CA VAL A 280 4.40 7.68 6.32
C VAL A 280 5.60 8.03 7.19
N GLY A 281 6.44 7.04 7.54
CA GLY A 281 7.67 7.26 8.30
C GLY A 281 8.64 8.19 7.59
N ILE A 282 8.87 8.01 6.29
CA ILE A 282 9.73 8.87 5.48
C ILE A 282 9.17 10.30 5.46
N HIS A 283 7.89 10.50 5.19
CA HIS A 283 7.26 11.81 5.24
C HIS A 283 7.32 12.45 6.63
N LEU A 284 7.16 11.66 7.69
CA LEU A 284 7.22 12.14 9.08
C LEU A 284 8.63 12.59 9.47
N PHE A 285 9.67 11.84 9.05
CA PHE A 285 11.08 12.11 9.36
C PHE A 285 11.79 12.95 8.30
N HIS A 286 11.11 13.35 7.25
CA HIS A 286 11.58 14.38 6.36
C HIS A 286 11.30 15.76 6.96
N ASN A 287 12.34 16.60 7.03
CA ASN A 287 12.18 17.94 7.59
C ASN A 287 11.54 18.90 6.58
N TYR A 288 10.22 18.91 6.47
CA TYR A 288 9.48 19.87 5.64
C TYR A 288 9.65 21.32 6.10
N ASN A 289 10.03 21.57 7.35
CA ASN A 289 10.23 22.92 7.90
C ASN A 289 11.55 23.56 7.46
N LYS A 290 12.31 22.99 6.53
CA LYS A 290 13.51 23.63 5.96
C LYS A 290 13.20 24.97 5.28
N THR A 291 11.96 25.17 4.86
CA THR A 291 11.48 26.45 4.34
C THR A 291 10.62 27.09 5.42
N GLU A 292 11.12 28.12 6.09
CA GLU A 292 10.35 28.90 7.06
C GLU A 292 9.01 29.36 6.43
N GLY A 293 7.88 29.03 7.08
CA GLY A 293 6.54 29.44 6.66
C GLY A 293 5.85 28.53 5.66
N ALA A 294 6.44 27.37 5.28
CA ALA A 294 5.69 26.38 4.49
C ALA A 294 4.56 25.74 5.35
N PRO A 295 3.30 25.70 4.88
CA PRO A 295 2.23 25.07 5.63
C PRO A 295 2.47 23.56 5.77
N ALA A 296 2.14 23.02 6.95
CA ALA A 296 2.18 21.58 7.15
C ALA A 296 1.16 20.88 6.23
N LEU A 297 1.57 19.80 5.58
CA LEU A 297 0.69 19.04 4.68
C LEU A 297 -0.21 18.05 5.45
N PHE A 298 0.12 17.77 6.70
CA PHE A 298 -0.62 16.85 7.57
C PHE A 298 -0.36 17.20 9.05
N SER A 299 -1.27 16.82 9.92
CA SER A 299 -1.26 17.16 11.36
C SER A 299 -1.18 15.94 12.28
N GLN A 300 -1.28 14.72 11.74
CA GLN A 300 -1.20 13.45 12.49
C GLN A 300 -0.64 12.35 11.59
N ALA A 301 -0.06 11.29 12.19
CA ALA A 301 0.51 10.15 11.48
C ALA A 301 0.08 8.80 12.06
N LEU A 302 -0.18 7.82 11.19
CA LEU A 302 -0.55 6.44 11.55
C LEU A 302 0.32 5.46 10.76
N LEU A 303 1.19 4.73 11.47
CA LEU A 303 2.13 3.77 10.89
C LEU A 303 1.69 2.34 11.26
N GLN A 304 1.14 1.60 10.31
CA GLN A 304 0.70 0.22 10.53
C GLN A 304 1.72 -0.76 9.91
N SER A 305 2.49 -1.45 10.74
CA SER A 305 3.57 -2.36 10.32
C SER A 305 4.60 -1.69 9.41
N GLY A 306 5.25 -0.63 9.91
CA GLY A 306 6.31 0.07 9.18
C GLY A 306 6.85 1.29 9.91
N SER A 307 7.98 1.81 9.44
CA SER A 307 8.66 3.01 9.94
C SER A 307 9.71 3.48 8.92
N VAL A 308 10.30 4.65 9.13
CA VAL A 308 11.44 5.14 8.36
C VAL A 308 12.71 4.31 8.60
N THR A 309 12.85 3.69 9.78
CA THR A 309 13.99 2.83 10.16
C THR A 309 13.71 1.35 9.97
N ALA A 310 12.68 0.99 9.22
CA ALA A 310 12.28 -0.40 9.00
C ALA A 310 13.34 -1.24 8.28
N ARG A 311 14.19 -0.61 7.49
CA ARG A 311 15.28 -1.26 6.76
C ARG A 311 16.28 -0.21 6.29
N ALA A 312 17.46 -0.66 5.85
CA ALA A 312 18.37 0.20 5.11
C ALA A 312 17.74 0.67 3.80
N PHE A 313 17.93 1.93 3.49
CA PHE A 313 17.66 2.52 2.18
C PHE A 313 18.98 3.04 1.62
N PRO A 314 19.78 2.19 0.94
CA PRO A 314 21.06 2.59 0.41
C PRO A 314 20.94 3.73 -0.61
N ASN A 315 22.04 4.44 -0.86
CA ASN A 315 22.10 5.42 -1.95
C ASN A 315 22.17 4.74 -3.33
N ALA A 316 22.05 5.53 -4.38
CA ALA A 316 22.00 5.03 -5.75
C ALA A 316 23.31 4.36 -6.23
N SER A 317 24.45 4.62 -5.54
CA SER A 317 25.74 4.00 -5.85
C SER A 317 25.94 2.62 -5.19
N TYR A 318 24.95 2.11 -4.45
CA TYR A 318 25.03 0.78 -3.85
C TYR A 318 25.28 -0.30 -4.91
N PRO A 319 26.30 -1.17 -4.76
CA PRO A 319 26.73 -2.08 -5.83
C PRO A 319 25.60 -2.97 -6.37
N LEU A 320 24.76 -3.52 -5.49
CA LEU A 320 23.62 -4.34 -5.91
C LEU A 320 22.62 -3.55 -6.78
N TYR A 321 22.38 -2.28 -6.48
CA TYR A 321 21.50 -1.44 -7.31
C TYR A 321 22.08 -1.21 -8.70
N GLN A 322 23.41 -1.11 -8.84
CA GLN A 322 24.07 -0.98 -10.15
C GLN A 322 23.95 -2.27 -10.96
N GLU A 323 24.12 -3.43 -10.31
CA GLU A 323 23.91 -4.74 -10.96
C GLU A 323 22.46 -4.93 -11.40
N GLN A 324 21.51 -4.63 -10.53
CA GLN A 324 20.07 -4.70 -10.81
C GLN A 324 19.66 -3.72 -11.91
N PHE A 325 20.24 -2.52 -11.95
CA PHE A 325 19.99 -1.57 -13.03
C PHE A 325 20.55 -2.05 -14.39
N ALA A 326 21.73 -2.65 -14.41
CA ALA A 326 22.28 -3.25 -15.63
C ALA A 326 21.41 -4.40 -16.13
N GLN A 327 20.90 -5.25 -15.24
CA GLN A 327 19.93 -6.29 -15.59
C GLN A 327 18.61 -5.70 -16.12
N TYR A 328 18.12 -4.65 -15.48
CA TYR A 328 16.91 -3.95 -15.92
C TYR A 328 17.05 -3.37 -17.34
N LEU A 329 18.19 -2.73 -17.67
CA LEU A 329 18.49 -2.28 -19.04
C LEU A 329 18.54 -3.44 -20.03
N SER A 330 19.01 -4.62 -19.60
CA SER A 330 18.99 -5.83 -20.42
C SER A 330 17.56 -6.31 -20.69
N TYR A 331 16.73 -6.38 -19.68
CA TYR A 331 15.35 -6.85 -19.81
C TYR A 331 14.46 -5.89 -20.61
N THR A 332 14.72 -4.58 -20.54
CA THR A 332 14.00 -3.58 -21.35
C THR A 332 14.50 -3.48 -22.79
N GLY A 333 15.62 -4.15 -23.14
CA GLY A 333 16.25 -4.03 -24.46
C GLY A 333 17.14 -2.79 -24.63
N CYS A 334 17.44 -2.05 -23.55
CA CYS A 334 18.25 -0.84 -23.55
C CYS A 334 19.76 -1.08 -23.29
N SER A 335 20.24 -2.32 -23.36
CA SER A 335 21.66 -2.66 -23.12
C SER A 335 22.64 -1.91 -24.03
N ALA A 336 22.24 -1.63 -25.28
CA ALA A 336 23.10 -0.96 -26.25
C ALA A 336 23.52 0.45 -25.83
N VAL A 337 22.71 1.12 -24.99
CA VAL A 337 22.97 2.47 -24.47
C VAL A 337 23.48 2.48 -23.02
N ALA A 338 23.76 1.32 -22.41
CA ALA A 338 24.14 1.22 -21.00
C ALA A 338 25.40 2.04 -20.63
N ASN A 339 26.29 2.28 -21.59
CA ASN A 339 27.52 3.08 -21.43
C ASN A 339 27.44 4.44 -22.16
N SER A 340 26.24 4.85 -22.55
CA SER A 340 26.00 6.12 -23.24
C SER A 340 25.72 7.26 -22.23
N THR A 341 25.25 8.41 -22.72
CA THR A 341 24.83 9.52 -21.87
C THR A 341 23.54 9.20 -21.10
N ASP A 342 23.33 9.85 -19.96
CA ASP A 342 22.10 9.70 -19.17
C ASP A 342 20.84 9.99 -20.02
N ALA A 343 20.90 11.00 -20.89
CA ALA A 343 19.81 11.35 -21.80
C ALA A 343 19.48 10.21 -22.80
N GLU A 344 20.50 9.51 -23.33
CA GLU A 344 20.29 8.37 -24.24
C GLU A 344 19.71 7.17 -23.50
N ILE A 345 20.16 6.89 -22.28
CA ILE A 345 19.60 5.83 -21.43
C ILE A 345 18.12 6.11 -21.13
N LEU A 346 17.81 7.32 -20.66
CA LEU A 346 16.42 7.72 -20.37
C LEU A 346 15.56 7.77 -21.64
N GLY A 347 16.12 8.25 -22.76
CA GLY A 347 15.45 8.23 -24.07
C GLY A 347 15.06 6.82 -24.49
N CYS A 348 15.96 5.83 -24.32
CA CYS A 348 15.64 4.42 -24.57
C CYS A 348 14.50 3.95 -23.66
N LEU A 349 14.62 4.12 -22.35
CA LEU A 349 13.61 3.67 -21.38
C LEU A 349 12.23 4.32 -21.59
N ARG A 350 12.17 5.56 -22.09
CA ARG A 350 10.92 6.24 -22.44
C ARG A 350 10.31 5.74 -23.75
N SER A 351 11.14 5.32 -24.70
CA SER A 351 10.71 4.91 -26.05
C SER A 351 10.23 3.46 -26.13
N VAL A 352 10.68 2.57 -25.22
CA VAL A 352 10.23 1.17 -25.25
C VAL A 352 8.76 1.05 -24.87
N PRO A 353 8.03 0.04 -25.42
CA PRO A 353 6.65 -0.22 -25.02
C PRO A 353 6.51 -0.40 -23.52
N ILE A 354 5.41 0.04 -22.94
CA ILE A 354 5.18 -0.05 -21.49
C ILE A 354 5.19 -1.51 -20.98
N ASP A 355 4.74 -2.45 -21.81
CA ASP A 355 4.80 -3.88 -21.50
C ASP A 355 6.25 -4.38 -21.30
N ALA A 356 7.23 -3.82 -22.02
CA ALA A 356 8.63 -4.16 -21.80
C ALA A 356 9.13 -3.65 -20.43
N ILE A 357 8.72 -2.46 -20.02
CA ILE A 357 8.99 -1.91 -18.69
C ILE A 357 8.36 -2.79 -17.60
N GLN A 358 7.09 -3.15 -17.76
CA GLN A 358 6.36 -4.01 -16.83
C GLN A 358 7.03 -5.38 -16.69
N ASN A 359 7.32 -6.04 -17.80
CA ASN A 359 7.96 -7.35 -17.82
C ASN A 359 9.36 -7.31 -17.19
N ALA A 360 10.16 -6.29 -17.50
CA ALA A 360 11.49 -6.11 -16.91
C ALA A 360 11.40 -5.94 -15.38
N SER A 361 10.44 -5.16 -14.90
CA SER A 361 10.19 -4.96 -13.48
C SER A 361 9.76 -6.26 -12.80
N ALA A 362 8.81 -7.01 -13.39
CA ALA A 362 8.33 -8.28 -12.85
C ALA A 362 9.44 -9.34 -12.79
N LEU A 363 10.25 -9.46 -13.86
CA LEU A 363 11.37 -10.40 -13.90
C LEU A 363 12.41 -10.09 -12.82
N LEU A 364 12.78 -8.81 -12.69
CA LEU A 364 13.78 -8.41 -11.69
C LEU A 364 13.26 -8.58 -10.27
N TRP A 365 11.98 -8.27 -10.03
CA TRP A 365 11.33 -8.48 -8.74
C TRP A 365 11.31 -9.96 -8.35
N ARG A 366 10.80 -10.83 -9.22
CA ARG A 366 10.71 -12.28 -8.97
C ARG A 366 12.07 -12.92 -8.67
N ALA A 367 13.13 -12.45 -9.33
CA ALA A 367 14.51 -12.90 -9.06
C ALA A 367 15.04 -12.44 -7.69
N SER A 368 14.47 -11.38 -7.12
CA SER A 368 14.94 -10.70 -5.90
C SER A 368 14.06 -10.93 -4.68
N GLU A 369 12.89 -11.55 -4.83
CA GLU A 369 11.88 -11.67 -3.77
C GLU A 369 12.36 -12.56 -2.62
N TYR A 370 12.79 -13.76 -2.90
CA TYR A 370 13.22 -14.73 -1.87
C TYR A 370 14.54 -14.35 -1.19
N PRO A 371 15.57 -13.83 -1.90
CA PRO A 371 16.75 -13.29 -1.22
C PRO A 371 16.47 -12.00 -0.45
N ILE A 372 15.26 -11.41 -0.58
CA ILE A 372 14.85 -10.12 0.00
C ILE A 372 15.79 -8.97 -0.45
N THR A 373 16.37 -9.09 -1.62
CA THR A 373 17.25 -8.09 -2.26
C THR A 373 16.47 -7.15 -3.16
N TRP A 374 15.36 -6.68 -2.71
CA TRP A 374 14.32 -5.95 -3.45
C TRP A 374 14.85 -4.75 -4.24
N PRO A 375 14.67 -4.73 -5.57
CA PRO A 375 15.34 -3.77 -6.44
C PRO A 375 14.67 -2.39 -6.49
N PHE A 376 13.38 -2.29 -6.13
CA PHE A 376 12.60 -1.07 -6.26
C PHE A 376 12.20 -0.57 -4.88
N GLN A 377 13.04 0.31 -4.33
CA GLN A 377 12.89 0.82 -2.98
C GLN A 377 13.16 2.33 -2.94
N PRO A 378 12.64 3.06 -1.94
CA PRO A 378 13.14 4.40 -1.66
C PRO A 378 14.67 4.43 -1.58
N THR A 379 15.27 5.43 -2.17
CA THR A 379 16.72 5.55 -2.30
C THR A 379 17.19 6.79 -1.55
N ARG A 380 18.14 6.61 -0.62
CA ARG A 380 18.74 7.71 0.15
C ARG A 380 19.55 8.64 -0.77
N GLY A 381 19.54 9.93 -0.45
CA GLY A 381 20.13 10.98 -1.28
C GLY A 381 19.17 11.58 -2.29
N GLY A 382 18.04 10.91 -2.55
CA GLY A 382 16.96 11.46 -3.37
C GLY A 382 15.99 12.35 -2.58
N PRO A 383 15.07 13.03 -3.27
CA PRO A 383 14.04 13.85 -2.64
C PRO A 383 13.25 13.06 -1.58
N LEU A 384 12.92 13.72 -0.46
CA LEU A 384 12.17 13.21 0.68
C LEU A 384 12.93 12.19 1.55
N LEU A 385 14.09 11.69 1.12
CA LEU A 385 14.93 10.76 1.88
C LEU A 385 16.41 11.16 1.73
N GLU A 386 16.77 12.34 2.21
CA GLU A 386 18.11 12.91 2.04
C GLU A 386 19.16 12.23 2.94
N GLN A 387 18.73 11.63 4.05
CA GLN A 387 19.58 10.93 5.00
C GLN A 387 18.88 9.68 5.56
N ALA A 388 19.62 8.85 6.28
CA ALA A 388 19.07 7.68 6.97
C ALA A 388 18.03 8.10 8.02
N GLY A 389 16.99 7.30 8.18
CA GLY A 389 15.90 7.57 9.13
C GLY A 389 16.37 7.64 10.58
N SER A 390 17.32 6.78 10.98
CA SER A 390 17.98 6.82 12.29
C SER A 390 18.71 8.14 12.54
N THR A 391 19.41 8.65 11.53
CA THR A 391 20.09 9.96 11.62
C THR A 391 19.08 11.09 11.82
N SER A 392 17.99 11.08 11.08
CA SER A 392 16.90 12.05 11.28
C SER A 392 16.30 11.94 12.69
N GLY A 393 16.10 10.73 13.18
CA GLY A 393 15.57 10.47 14.53
C GLY A 393 16.51 10.95 15.63
N ILE A 394 17.82 10.66 15.52
CA ILE A 394 18.85 11.10 16.48
C ILE A 394 18.93 12.63 16.52
N ASN A 395 18.87 13.28 15.38
CA ASN A 395 18.95 14.74 15.25
C ASN A 395 17.59 15.43 15.50
N GLU A 396 16.56 14.72 15.92
CA GLU A 396 15.17 15.21 16.12
C GLU A 396 14.59 15.94 14.88
N GLN A 397 15.00 15.52 13.68
CA GLN A 397 14.56 16.09 12.41
C GLN A 397 13.29 15.37 11.92
N PHE A 398 12.19 15.54 12.65
CA PHE A 398 10.89 14.97 12.32
C PHE A 398 9.75 15.93 12.73
N TYR A 399 8.56 15.70 12.15
CA TYR A 399 7.37 16.43 12.54
C TYR A 399 6.92 16.05 13.94
N ARG A 400 6.71 17.06 14.81
CA ARG A 400 6.24 16.88 16.19
C ARG A 400 4.70 16.85 16.23
N ILE A 401 4.11 15.79 15.69
CA ILE A 401 2.67 15.61 15.57
C ILE A 401 2.22 14.30 16.24
N PRO A 402 0.99 14.21 16.75
CA PRO A 402 0.46 12.97 17.31
C PRO A 402 0.64 11.80 16.34
N THR A 403 1.13 10.67 16.86
CA THR A 403 1.51 9.52 16.04
C THR A 403 1.04 8.21 16.65
N ILE A 404 0.49 7.32 15.82
CA ILE A 404 0.27 5.90 16.14
C ILE A 404 1.29 5.06 15.39
N THR A 405 1.90 4.08 16.08
CA THR A 405 2.71 3.02 15.45
C THR A 405 2.24 1.65 15.91
N THR A 406 2.08 0.72 14.98
CA THR A 406 1.62 -0.63 15.26
C THR A 406 2.43 -1.69 14.53
N ASN A 407 2.42 -2.90 15.05
CA ASN A 407 2.94 -4.09 14.38
C ASN A 407 2.09 -5.32 14.72
N VAL A 408 2.16 -6.37 13.91
CA VAL A 408 1.64 -7.69 14.25
C VAL A 408 2.72 -8.53 14.95
N VAL A 409 2.36 -9.70 15.49
CA VAL A 409 3.31 -10.53 16.29
C VAL A 409 4.39 -11.18 15.42
N ASP A 410 3.99 -11.78 14.30
CA ASP A 410 4.84 -12.64 13.48
C ASP A 410 5.06 -12.07 12.06
N GLU A 411 5.40 -10.79 11.96
CA GLU A 411 5.44 -10.02 10.70
C GLU A 411 6.10 -10.79 9.55
N ALA A 412 7.32 -11.27 9.74
CA ALA A 412 8.11 -11.83 8.66
C ALA A 412 7.78 -13.28 8.28
N LYS A 413 6.93 -13.98 9.03
CA LYS A 413 6.46 -15.32 8.64
C LYS A 413 5.70 -15.36 7.31
N TYR A 414 5.32 -14.20 6.79
CA TYR A 414 4.69 -14.10 5.49
C TYR A 414 5.66 -14.40 4.34
N TYR A 415 6.92 -13.95 4.43
CA TYR A 415 7.90 -13.95 3.34
C TYR A 415 9.30 -14.46 3.72
N SER A 416 9.49 -15.00 4.93
CA SER A 416 10.77 -15.59 5.30
C SER A 416 11.07 -16.82 4.43
N PRO A 417 12.32 -16.99 3.95
CA PRO A 417 12.71 -18.17 3.19
C PRO A 417 12.53 -19.45 4.01
N GLY A 418 12.02 -20.49 3.37
CA GLY A 418 11.68 -21.78 4.01
C GLY A 418 12.68 -22.90 3.79
N ASP A 419 13.84 -22.63 3.20
CA ASP A 419 14.83 -23.61 2.75
C ASP A 419 16.19 -23.49 3.46
N ILE A 420 16.38 -22.51 4.34
CA ILE A 420 17.61 -22.29 5.12
C ILE A 420 17.63 -23.20 6.35
N SER A 421 18.63 -24.06 6.47
CA SER A 421 18.63 -25.15 7.46
C SER A 421 19.82 -25.15 8.43
N THR A 422 20.92 -24.45 8.12
CA THR A 422 22.12 -24.39 8.97
C THR A 422 22.38 -23.01 9.52
N ASN A 423 23.20 -22.90 10.55
CA ASN A 423 23.62 -21.64 11.14
C ASN A 423 24.41 -20.78 10.13
N GLU A 424 25.30 -21.40 9.36
CA GLU A 424 26.10 -20.71 8.34
C GLU A 424 25.20 -20.09 7.26
N GLU A 425 24.17 -20.82 6.82
CA GLU A 425 23.19 -20.31 5.86
C GLU A 425 22.37 -19.16 6.45
N PHE A 426 21.97 -19.22 7.73
CA PHE A 426 21.32 -18.11 8.42
C PHE A 426 22.18 -16.85 8.44
N LEU A 427 23.44 -16.97 8.89
CA LEU A 427 24.37 -15.83 8.95
C LEU A 427 24.67 -15.27 7.56
N ALA A 428 24.86 -16.13 6.56
CA ALA A 428 25.05 -15.72 5.18
C ALA A 428 23.82 -14.97 4.63
N PHE A 429 22.62 -15.45 4.90
CA PHE A 429 21.38 -14.80 4.52
C PHE A 429 21.25 -13.40 5.14
N ILE A 430 21.44 -13.28 6.46
CA ILE A 430 21.37 -11.99 7.17
C ILE A 430 22.46 -11.04 6.66
N LYS A 431 23.69 -11.52 6.44
CA LYS A 431 24.79 -10.71 5.89
C LYS A 431 24.52 -10.22 4.47
N ASN A 432 23.91 -11.04 3.63
CA ASN A 432 23.52 -10.64 2.27
C ASN A 432 22.40 -9.57 2.29
N LEU A 433 21.44 -9.75 3.18
CA LEU A 433 20.35 -8.78 3.36
C LEU A 433 20.87 -7.43 3.91
N ILE A 434 21.85 -7.47 4.81
CA ILE A 434 22.39 -6.33 5.54
C ILE A 434 23.92 -6.30 5.41
N PRO A 435 24.47 -5.89 4.26
CA PRO A 435 25.91 -5.97 3.98
C PRO A 435 26.80 -5.14 4.93
N GLY A 436 26.23 -4.14 5.61
CA GLY A 436 26.94 -3.32 6.59
C GLY A 436 27.26 -4.01 7.91
N LEU A 437 26.76 -5.21 8.19
CA LEU A 437 27.11 -5.99 9.40
C LEU A 437 28.57 -6.42 9.38
N THR A 438 29.25 -6.34 10.53
CA THR A 438 30.62 -6.84 10.74
C THR A 438 30.60 -8.30 11.17
N ILE A 439 31.79 -8.91 11.35
CA ILE A 439 31.90 -10.26 11.92
C ILE A 439 31.40 -10.25 13.37
N ASP A 440 31.80 -9.25 14.16
CA ASP A 440 31.38 -9.10 15.56
C ASP A 440 29.84 -8.93 15.65
N ASP A 441 29.21 -8.21 14.69
CA ASP A 441 27.75 -8.11 14.63
C ASP A 441 27.09 -9.48 14.37
N LEU A 442 27.71 -10.35 13.58
CA LEU A 442 27.18 -11.69 13.32
C LEU A 442 27.30 -12.59 14.55
N GLU A 443 28.40 -12.48 15.33
CA GLU A 443 28.57 -13.18 16.62
C GLU A 443 27.51 -12.70 17.62
N ASP A 444 27.28 -11.39 17.74
CA ASP A 444 26.19 -10.84 18.56
C ASP A 444 24.81 -11.39 18.16
N LEU A 445 24.56 -11.54 16.84
CA LEU A 445 23.29 -12.07 16.34
C LEU A 445 23.07 -13.54 16.71
N GLU A 446 24.11 -14.35 16.82
CA GLU A 446 24.01 -15.74 17.30
C GLU A 446 23.56 -15.78 18.75
N GLU A 447 24.02 -14.86 19.61
CA GLU A 447 23.56 -14.77 20.99
C GLU A 447 22.12 -14.23 21.10
N LEU A 448 21.76 -13.26 20.26
CA LEU A 448 20.42 -12.63 20.28
C LEU A 448 19.34 -13.54 19.72
N TYR A 449 19.73 -14.36 18.75
CA TYR A 449 18.88 -15.33 18.05
C TYR A 449 19.57 -16.70 18.06
N PRO A 450 19.54 -17.46 19.18
CA PRO A 450 20.26 -18.72 19.30
C PRO A 450 19.84 -19.75 18.26
N ASP A 451 20.79 -20.59 17.86
CA ASP A 451 20.55 -21.66 16.88
C ASP A 451 19.56 -22.70 17.43
N PRO A 452 18.44 -22.97 16.73
CA PRO A 452 17.51 -24.02 17.14
C PRO A 452 18.12 -25.45 17.11
N ALA A 453 19.27 -25.66 16.47
CA ALA A 453 19.98 -26.92 16.51
C ALA A 453 20.65 -27.17 17.87
N ASP A 454 21.02 -26.11 18.60
CA ASP A 454 21.66 -26.20 19.91
C ASP A 454 20.66 -26.32 21.05
N ASP A 455 19.42 -25.84 20.88
CA ASP A 455 18.35 -25.94 21.87
C ASP A 455 17.02 -26.38 21.25
N ILE A 456 16.75 -27.66 21.31
CA ILE A 456 15.53 -28.30 20.79
C ILE A 456 14.23 -27.77 21.49
N ASN A 457 14.34 -27.16 22.65
CA ASN A 457 13.23 -26.55 23.39
C ASN A 457 13.28 -25.02 23.33
N GLY A 458 14.23 -24.47 22.61
CA GLY A 458 14.42 -23.03 22.46
C GLY A 458 13.30 -22.33 21.71
N PRO A 459 13.31 -20.99 21.71
CA PRO A 459 12.22 -20.19 21.16
C PRO A 459 12.03 -20.33 19.63
N TYR A 460 13.03 -20.88 18.94
CA TYR A 460 13.01 -21.06 17.47
C TYR A 460 12.91 -22.53 17.04
N ALA A 461 12.82 -23.47 18.00
CA ALA A 461 12.63 -24.90 17.76
C ALA A 461 11.28 -25.19 17.05
N HIS A 462 11.12 -26.42 16.60
CA HIS A 462 9.89 -26.93 15.98
C HIS A 462 9.39 -26.08 14.77
N SER A 463 10.32 -25.65 13.95
CA SER A 463 9.99 -24.96 12.70
C SER A 463 9.18 -25.87 11.76
N PRO A 464 8.11 -25.36 11.12
CA PRO A 464 7.29 -26.13 10.20
C PRO A 464 7.92 -26.33 8.81
N ASN A 465 8.94 -25.52 8.49
CA ASN A 465 9.64 -25.54 7.21
C ASN A 465 11.09 -26.03 7.40
N SER A 466 12.09 -25.18 7.13
CA SER A 466 13.49 -25.47 7.43
C SER A 466 13.81 -25.21 8.90
N THR A 467 14.92 -25.76 9.40
CA THR A 467 15.35 -25.62 10.80
C THR A 467 15.45 -24.15 11.22
N GLN A 468 15.96 -23.27 10.36
CA GLN A 468 16.21 -21.86 10.68
C GLN A 468 14.99 -20.94 10.43
N TYR A 469 13.87 -21.42 9.88
CA TYR A 469 12.75 -20.58 9.48
C TYR A 469 12.17 -19.72 10.61
N ASN A 470 11.92 -20.29 11.80
CA ASN A 470 11.42 -19.52 12.94
C ASN A 470 12.42 -18.46 13.41
N ARG A 471 13.71 -18.79 13.41
CA ARG A 471 14.81 -17.88 13.77
C ARG A 471 14.92 -16.70 12.80
N ILE A 472 14.92 -16.98 11.50
CA ILE A 472 14.92 -15.97 10.43
C ILE A 472 13.69 -15.07 10.57
N SER A 473 12.51 -15.67 10.71
CA SER A 473 11.26 -14.92 10.85
C SER A 473 11.30 -13.97 12.05
N ALA A 474 11.87 -14.39 13.17
CA ALA A 474 12.01 -13.54 14.36
C ALA A 474 13.00 -12.40 14.12
N ALA A 475 14.18 -12.69 13.56
CA ALA A 475 15.19 -11.67 13.27
C ALA A 475 14.68 -10.61 12.27
N LEU A 476 13.99 -11.02 11.20
CA LEU A 476 13.38 -10.11 10.24
C LEU A 476 12.20 -9.33 10.81
N THR A 477 11.37 -9.98 11.65
CA THR A 477 10.27 -9.30 12.36
C THR A 477 10.80 -8.16 13.20
N ASP A 478 11.87 -8.40 13.95
CA ASP A 478 12.52 -7.36 14.76
C ASP A 478 13.17 -6.27 13.89
N TYR A 479 14.00 -6.68 12.93
CA TYR A 479 14.75 -5.76 12.07
C TYR A 479 13.85 -4.79 11.30
N MET A 480 12.77 -5.31 10.69
CA MET A 480 11.96 -4.53 9.75
C MET A 480 10.73 -3.86 10.38
N TYR A 481 10.22 -4.35 11.51
CA TYR A 481 8.92 -3.89 12.04
C TYR A 481 8.93 -3.55 13.52
N VAL A 482 9.17 -4.51 14.39
CA VAL A 482 9.00 -4.33 15.84
C VAL A 482 9.96 -3.29 16.38
N CYS A 483 11.25 -3.42 16.07
CA CYS A 483 12.28 -2.50 16.56
C CYS A 483 12.18 -1.12 15.90
N ALA A 484 11.80 -1.07 14.62
CA ALA A 484 11.59 0.18 13.92
C ALA A 484 10.38 0.96 14.46
N GLY A 485 9.27 0.28 14.75
CA GLY A 485 8.11 0.87 15.41
C GLY A 485 8.39 1.30 16.85
N GLN A 486 9.18 0.50 17.61
CA GLN A 486 9.63 0.86 18.95
C GLN A 486 10.53 2.11 18.91
N GLU A 487 11.48 2.18 17.98
CA GLU A 487 12.34 3.35 17.82
C GLU A 487 11.54 4.62 17.52
N THR A 488 10.59 4.55 16.59
CA THR A 488 9.67 5.68 16.31
C THR A 488 8.97 6.13 17.59
N ALA A 489 8.38 5.20 18.35
CA ALA A 489 7.67 5.53 19.59
C ALA A 489 8.61 6.18 20.63
N MET A 490 9.82 5.66 20.79
CA MET A 490 10.82 6.20 21.73
C MET A 490 11.28 7.59 21.34
N ARG A 491 11.66 7.81 20.06
CA ARG A 491 12.11 9.12 19.56
C ARG A 491 11.03 10.19 19.71
N MET A 492 9.79 9.85 19.37
CA MET A 492 8.65 10.76 19.51
C MET A 492 8.36 11.06 20.98
N SER A 493 8.34 10.04 21.85
CA SER A 493 8.15 10.20 23.29
C SER A 493 9.24 11.07 23.94
N ALA A 494 10.50 10.86 23.60
CA ALA A 494 11.63 11.66 24.08
C ALA A 494 11.50 13.15 23.68
N ALA A 495 10.93 13.42 22.51
CA ALA A 495 10.61 14.77 22.04
C ALA A 495 9.29 15.34 22.61
N SER A 496 8.67 14.66 23.59
CA SER A 496 7.40 15.04 24.21
C SER A 496 6.22 15.10 23.23
N VAL A 497 6.28 14.32 22.16
CA VAL A 497 5.19 14.18 21.19
C VAL A 497 4.22 13.08 21.65
N PRO A 498 2.90 13.28 21.62
CA PRO A 498 1.95 12.21 21.90
C PRO A 498 2.12 11.06 20.90
N VAL A 499 2.51 9.89 21.38
CA VAL A 499 2.67 8.69 20.57
C VAL A 499 2.00 7.50 21.25
N TYR A 500 1.40 6.63 20.44
CA TYR A 500 0.69 5.44 20.89
C TYR A 500 1.23 4.22 20.15
N LYS A 501 1.58 3.17 20.90
CA LYS A 501 2.11 1.92 20.32
C LYS A 501 1.16 0.76 20.56
N MET A 502 1.02 -0.14 19.56
CA MET A 502 0.17 -1.32 19.66
C MET A 502 0.84 -2.54 19.03
N VAL A 503 0.61 -3.71 19.63
CA VAL A 503 0.83 -5.02 19.02
C VAL A 503 -0.51 -5.66 18.71
N PHE A 504 -0.75 -5.99 17.44
CA PHE A 504 -1.92 -6.73 17.01
C PHE A 504 -1.66 -8.24 17.12
N ALA A 505 -2.42 -8.91 17.99
CA ALA A 505 -2.24 -10.30 18.37
C ALA A 505 -3.49 -11.16 18.10
N VAL A 506 -4.21 -10.88 17.01
CA VAL A 506 -5.41 -11.61 16.63
C VAL A 506 -5.11 -12.49 15.42
N ASN A 507 -5.09 -13.81 15.64
CA ASN A 507 -5.06 -14.74 14.51
C ASN A 507 -6.44 -14.74 13.84
N ASN A 508 -6.46 -14.59 12.53
CA ASN A 508 -7.70 -14.61 11.74
C ASN A 508 -7.94 -16.02 11.16
N THR A 509 -7.42 -16.26 9.97
CA THR A 509 -7.64 -17.50 9.20
C THR A 509 -6.32 -18.15 8.77
N PHE A 510 -5.20 -17.66 9.29
CA PHE A 510 -3.88 -18.18 8.96
C PHE A 510 -3.64 -19.53 9.67
N PRO A 511 -2.91 -20.45 9.03
CA PRO A 511 -2.46 -21.68 9.68
C PRO A 511 -1.70 -21.36 10.98
N THR A 512 -1.86 -22.20 11.99
CA THR A 512 -1.25 -22.00 13.32
C THR A 512 0.26 -21.72 13.26
N TRP A 513 0.98 -22.38 12.36
CA TRP A 513 2.41 -22.21 12.21
C TRP A 513 2.83 -20.84 11.66
N LYS A 514 1.95 -20.15 10.92
CA LYS A 514 2.15 -18.77 10.49
C LYS A 514 1.91 -17.75 11.60
N GLY A 515 1.24 -18.16 12.68
CA GLY A 515 0.92 -17.25 13.77
C GLY A 515 0.06 -16.08 13.29
N ILE A 516 0.52 -14.86 13.56
CA ILE A 516 -0.15 -13.61 13.20
C ILE A 516 0.79 -12.86 12.24
N PRO A 517 0.79 -13.24 10.94
CA PRO A 517 1.77 -12.77 9.99
C PRO A 517 1.46 -11.36 9.49
N HIS A 518 2.41 -10.75 8.78
CA HIS A 518 2.22 -9.46 8.10
C HIS A 518 0.88 -9.40 7.39
N THR A 519 0.16 -8.30 7.48
CA THR A 519 -1.18 -8.07 6.94
C THR A 519 -2.37 -8.67 7.71
N ALA A 520 -2.13 -9.40 8.82
CA ALA A 520 -3.21 -10.03 9.59
C ALA A 520 -4.25 -9.03 10.13
N ASP A 521 -3.85 -7.80 10.41
CA ASP A 521 -4.68 -6.70 10.91
C ASP A 521 -5.43 -5.94 9.80
N THR A 522 -5.07 -6.15 8.55
CA THR A 522 -5.52 -5.33 7.41
C THR A 522 -7.03 -5.16 7.33
N LYS A 523 -7.79 -6.26 7.33
CA LYS A 523 -9.25 -6.23 7.22
C LYS A 523 -9.94 -5.71 8.49
N TYR A 524 -9.28 -5.80 9.62
CA TYR A 524 -9.78 -5.24 10.87
C TYR A 524 -9.71 -3.71 10.89
N THR A 525 -8.75 -3.12 10.16
CA THR A 525 -8.59 -1.66 10.07
C THR A 525 -9.84 -0.95 9.58
N TRP A 526 -10.54 -1.50 8.59
CA TRP A 526 -11.81 -0.92 8.08
C TRP A 526 -13.06 -1.65 8.57
N ALA A 527 -12.92 -2.46 9.63
CA ALA A 527 -14.02 -3.21 10.25
C ALA A 527 -14.73 -4.14 9.25
N GLU A 528 -13.98 -4.94 8.48
CA GLU A 528 -14.55 -5.93 7.57
C GLU A 528 -15.49 -6.90 8.32
N PRO A 529 -16.74 -7.09 7.86
CA PRO A 529 -17.66 -8.01 8.53
C PRO A 529 -17.24 -9.48 8.44
N ALA A 530 -17.78 -10.34 9.32
CA ALA A 530 -17.60 -11.79 9.26
C ALA A 530 -18.13 -12.42 7.95
N GLY A 531 -17.78 -13.69 7.72
CA GLY A 531 -18.24 -14.49 6.59
C GLY A 531 -17.21 -14.65 5.47
N ALA A 532 -17.62 -15.15 4.31
CA ALA A 532 -16.70 -15.44 3.21
C ALA A 532 -15.87 -14.20 2.82
N GLY A 533 -14.54 -14.35 2.80
CA GLY A 533 -13.60 -13.26 2.56
C GLY A 533 -13.49 -12.22 3.69
N GLY A 534 -14.22 -12.38 4.80
CA GLY A 534 -14.20 -11.48 5.95
C GLY A 534 -13.23 -11.87 7.05
N VAL A 535 -13.48 -11.34 8.27
CA VAL A 535 -12.67 -11.61 9.45
C VAL A 535 -13.35 -12.59 10.41
N GLN A 536 -12.54 -13.26 11.24
CA GLN A 536 -13.04 -14.22 12.24
C GLN A 536 -13.68 -13.51 13.45
N TYR A 537 -13.11 -12.37 13.85
CA TYR A 537 -13.52 -11.60 15.04
C TYR A 537 -13.92 -10.18 14.63
N PRO A 538 -15.10 -9.96 14.00
CA PRO A 538 -15.49 -8.65 13.47
C PRO A 538 -15.61 -7.57 14.55
N GLU A 539 -15.87 -7.95 15.81
CA GLU A 539 -15.89 -7.04 16.95
C GLU A 539 -14.53 -6.38 17.21
N VAL A 540 -13.41 -7.11 16.98
CA VAL A 540 -12.05 -6.54 17.09
C VAL A 540 -11.85 -5.41 16.07
N GLY A 541 -12.33 -5.60 14.85
CA GLY A 541 -12.29 -4.54 13.84
C GLY A 541 -13.17 -3.37 14.23
N LYS A 542 -14.44 -3.62 14.48
CA LYS A 542 -15.45 -2.58 14.66
C LYS A 542 -15.31 -1.84 16.01
N GLU A 543 -15.14 -2.58 17.12
CA GLU A 543 -15.17 -2.00 18.46
C GLU A 543 -13.78 -1.59 18.98
N LEU A 544 -12.71 -2.07 18.33
CA LEU A 544 -11.33 -1.78 18.73
C LEU A 544 -10.56 -1.07 17.62
N LEU A 545 -10.06 -1.78 16.60
CA LEU A 545 -9.04 -1.23 15.70
C LEU A 545 -9.56 -0.05 14.87
N ASN A 546 -10.69 -0.20 14.15
CA ASN A 546 -11.32 0.90 13.42
C ASN A 546 -11.71 2.05 14.37
N ALA A 547 -12.28 1.71 15.53
CA ALA A 547 -12.73 2.71 16.48
C ALA A 547 -11.57 3.53 17.06
N TYR A 548 -10.43 2.90 17.47
CA TYR A 548 -9.25 3.64 17.91
C TYR A 548 -8.65 4.50 16.80
N PHE A 549 -8.56 3.97 15.58
CA PHE A 549 -8.00 4.72 14.48
C PHE A 549 -8.90 5.89 14.05
N SER A 550 -10.21 5.67 13.99
CA SER A 550 -11.15 6.75 13.64
C SER A 550 -11.21 7.83 14.70
N ASP A 551 -11.19 7.48 16.00
CA ASP A 551 -11.13 8.45 17.10
C ASP A 551 -9.82 9.26 17.03
N PHE A 552 -8.68 8.60 16.74
CA PHE A 552 -7.41 9.27 16.56
C PHE A 552 -7.42 10.23 15.36
N VAL A 553 -7.92 9.79 14.21
CA VAL A 553 -8.05 10.64 13.01
C VAL A 553 -8.93 11.85 13.29
N ALA A 554 -10.03 11.64 14.02
CA ALA A 554 -10.98 12.70 14.32
C ALA A 554 -10.47 13.71 15.34
N LEU A 555 -9.77 13.25 16.39
CA LEU A 555 -9.54 14.03 17.60
C LEU A 555 -8.08 14.03 18.11
N GLY A 556 -7.17 13.33 17.45
CA GLY A 556 -5.75 13.22 17.83
C GLY A 556 -5.48 12.31 19.04
N ASP A 557 -6.52 11.64 19.56
CA ASP A 557 -6.45 10.72 20.68
C ASP A 557 -7.28 9.46 20.39
N PRO A 558 -6.69 8.26 20.39
CA PRO A 558 -7.42 7.02 20.13
C PRO A 558 -8.48 6.70 21.20
N ASN A 559 -8.46 7.38 22.36
CA ASN A 559 -9.39 7.18 23.47
C ASN A 559 -10.53 8.20 23.51
N ALA A 560 -10.54 9.19 22.63
CA ALA A 560 -11.48 10.32 22.69
C ALA A 560 -12.96 9.91 22.63
N GLY A 561 -13.26 8.73 22.08
CA GLY A 561 -14.60 8.15 22.08
C GLY A 561 -15.15 7.70 23.44
N ASN A 562 -14.40 7.78 24.54
CA ASN A 562 -14.81 7.41 25.91
C ASN A 562 -15.55 6.06 25.97
N ARG A 563 -14.97 5.01 25.38
CA ARG A 563 -15.58 3.68 25.26
C ARG A 563 -15.49 2.90 26.57
N THR A 564 -16.61 2.35 27.01
CA THR A 564 -16.65 1.47 28.19
C THR A 564 -16.35 0.02 27.78
N GLY A 565 -15.64 -0.71 28.65
CA GLY A 565 -15.36 -2.13 28.44
C GLY A 565 -14.21 -2.43 27.47
N VAL A 566 -13.49 -1.41 27.00
CA VAL A 566 -12.27 -1.56 26.21
C VAL A 566 -11.08 -0.94 26.94
N PRO A 567 -9.84 -1.44 26.76
CA PRO A 567 -8.67 -0.85 27.39
C PRO A 567 -8.47 0.62 26.97
N VAL A 568 -8.03 1.46 27.89
CA VAL A 568 -7.50 2.78 27.52
C VAL A 568 -6.14 2.56 26.88
N TRP A 569 -5.95 3.03 25.65
CA TRP A 569 -4.67 2.96 24.96
C TRP A 569 -3.71 4.01 25.53
N PRO A 570 -2.64 3.63 26.26
CA PRO A 570 -1.78 4.60 26.92
C PRO A 570 -0.92 5.35 25.91
N LYS A 571 -0.53 6.58 26.24
CA LYS A 571 0.62 7.20 25.60
C LYS A 571 1.85 6.38 25.91
N TYR A 572 2.70 6.23 24.91
CA TYR A 572 3.98 5.55 25.05
C TYR A 572 4.99 6.48 25.73
N GLU A 573 5.37 6.13 26.94
CA GLU A 573 6.35 6.87 27.73
C GLU A 573 7.47 5.91 28.13
N ASP A 574 8.58 5.92 27.40
CA ASP A 574 9.73 5.07 27.73
C ASP A 574 10.59 5.72 28.82
N GLY A 575 10.67 5.07 29.96
CA GLY A 575 11.47 5.49 31.12
C GLY A 575 12.84 4.85 31.20
N GLY A 576 13.33 4.21 30.10
CA GLY A 576 14.60 3.54 30.05
C GLY A 576 14.57 2.10 30.59
N GLU A 577 15.75 1.60 30.97
CA GLU A 577 15.89 0.25 31.53
C GLU A 577 15.05 0.07 32.81
N GLY A 578 14.25 -0.99 32.87
CA GLY A 578 13.34 -1.27 33.98
C GLY A 578 12.00 -0.53 33.95
N ARG A 579 11.80 0.42 33.04
CA ARG A 579 10.51 1.13 32.84
C ARG A 579 10.18 1.21 31.35
N PRO A 580 9.91 0.08 30.67
CA PRO A 580 9.57 0.08 29.24
C PRO A 580 8.30 0.89 29.00
N GLY A 581 8.20 1.52 27.85
CA GLY A 581 7.00 2.21 27.41
C GLY A 581 5.78 1.26 27.42
N LEU A 582 4.61 1.79 27.72
CA LEU A 582 3.38 1.01 27.71
C LEU A 582 2.79 0.96 26.29
N GLN A 583 2.33 -0.24 25.89
CA GLN A 583 1.65 -0.47 24.62
C GLN A 583 0.32 -1.18 24.82
N LEU A 584 -0.57 -1.03 23.84
CA LEU A 584 -1.78 -1.84 23.76
C LEU A 584 -1.46 -3.18 23.08
N ARG A 585 -1.81 -4.30 23.71
CA ARG A 585 -1.88 -5.60 23.06
C ARG A 585 -3.32 -5.90 22.70
N MET A 586 -3.61 -5.98 21.40
CA MET A 586 -4.95 -6.24 20.90
C MET A 586 -5.17 -7.73 20.70
N GLU A 587 -6.16 -8.28 21.38
CA GLU A 587 -6.55 -9.68 21.36
C GLU A 587 -8.08 -9.82 21.25
N PRO A 588 -8.61 -10.99 20.82
CA PRO A 588 -10.06 -11.22 20.75
C PRO A 588 -10.69 -11.44 22.13
N PHE A 589 -12.03 -11.43 22.20
CA PHE A 589 -12.83 -11.84 23.35
C PHE A 589 -12.59 -11.03 24.64
N GLY A 590 -12.31 -9.73 24.52
CA GLY A 590 -12.06 -8.88 25.68
C GLY A 590 -10.71 -9.11 26.38
N ASN A 591 -9.80 -9.89 25.78
CA ASN A 591 -8.47 -10.17 26.31
C ASN A 591 -7.44 -9.07 25.97
N SER A 592 -7.84 -8.05 25.21
CA SER A 592 -6.98 -6.89 24.93
C SER A 592 -6.57 -6.21 26.24
N ARG A 593 -5.28 -5.84 26.34
CA ARG A 593 -4.72 -5.29 27.57
C ARG A 593 -3.59 -4.32 27.30
N VAL A 594 -3.26 -3.54 28.32
CA VAL A 594 -2.03 -2.73 28.35
C VAL A 594 -0.90 -3.60 28.90
N GLU A 595 0.25 -3.57 28.24
CA GLU A 595 1.46 -4.28 28.67
C GLU A 595 2.72 -3.42 28.44
N GLY A 596 3.83 -3.78 29.07
CA GLY A 596 5.12 -3.14 28.82
C GLY A 596 5.75 -3.63 27.52
N ASP A 597 6.33 -2.75 26.74
CA ASP A 597 7.04 -3.04 25.48
C ASP A 597 8.46 -3.56 25.76
N ALA A 598 8.54 -4.70 26.47
CA ALA A 598 9.80 -5.28 26.93
C ALA A 598 10.21 -6.56 26.19
N ILE A 599 9.27 -7.21 25.49
CA ILE A 599 9.47 -8.58 24.98
C ILE A 599 10.68 -8.70 24.04
N ARG A 600 10.92 -7.73 23.18
CA ARG A 600 12.04 -7.72 22.21
C ARG A 600 13.05 -6.61 22.51
N ARG A 601 13.08 -6.09 23.73
CA ARG A 601 13.86 -4.90 24.08
C ARG A 601 15.36 -5.09 23.82
N ARG A 602 15.96 -6.21 24.26
CA ARG A 602 17.39 -6.52 24.04
C ARG A 602 17.75 -6.52 22.55
N GLN A 603 16.95 -7.19 21.73
CA GLN A 603 17.14 -7.22 20.28
C GLN A 603 17.00 -5.82 19.67
N CYS A 604 15.98 -5.07 20.08
CA CYS A 604 15.74 -3.74 19.55
C CYS A 604 16.79 -2.73 19.98
N GLU A 605 17.31 -2.80 21.19
CA GLU A 605 18.46 -1.99 21.64
C GLU A 605 19.68 -2.25 20.78
N TRP A 606 19.95 -3.53 20.47
CA TRP A 606 21.02 -3.91 19.57
C TRP A 606 20.82 -3.36 18.15
N TRP A 607 19.62 -3.53 17.55
CA TRP A 607 19.34 -3.05 16.20
C TRP A 607 19.38 -1.53 16.04
N ARG A 608 19.07 -0.75 17.09
CA ARG A 608 19.05 0.72 17.06
C ARG A 608 20.31 1.37 17.64
N ASP A 609 21.32 0.61 18.04
CA ASP A 609 22.59 1.19 18.45
C ASP A 609 23.08 2.21 17.41
N GLU A 610 23.43 3.43 17.85
CA GLU A 610 23.67 4.56 16.94
C GLU A 610 24.84 4.30 15.98
N SER A 611 25.91 3.66 16.46
CA SER A 611 27.07 3.34 15.63
C SER A 611 26.74 2.27 14.59
N ARG A 612 25.92 1.30 14.96
CA ARG A 612 25.45 0.24 14.08
C ARG A 612 24.43 0.77 13.08
N ALA A 613 23.41 1.52 13.53
CA ALA A 613 22.40 2.12 12.67
C ALA A 613 23.00 3.03 11.59
N ALA A 614 24.00 3.84 11.95
CA ALA A 614 24.75 4.67 10.99
C ALA A 614 25.50 3.83 9.94
N ARG A 615 26.12 2.72 10.36
CA ARG A 615 26.85 1.80 9.48
C ARG A 615 25.90 1.00 8.57
N LEU A 616 24.71 0.68 9.07
CA LEU A 616 23.68 -0.05 8.34
C LEU A 616 22.84 0.86 7.42
N GLU A 617 23.04 2.15 7.46
CA GLU A 617 22.27 3.16 6.69
C GLU A 617 20.74 3.08 6.93
N LYS A 618 20.37 2.73 8.16
CA LYS A 618 19.01 2.41 8.58
C LYS A 618 18.18 3.66 8.91
#